data_2b4a0a7943bb9dc3c3042d2ec4f929bc
#
_entry.id   2b4a0a7943bb9dc3c3042d2ec4f929bc
#
_cell.length_a   1.000
_cell.length_b   1.000
_cell.length_c   1.000
_cell.angle_alpha   90.00
_cell.angle_beta   90.00
_cell.angle_gamma   90.00
#
_symmetry.space_group_name_H-M   'P 1'
#
loop_
_entity.id
_entity.type
_entity.pdbx_description
1 polymer ?
#
loop_
_entity_poly.entity_id
_entity_poly.type
_entity_poly.pdbx_seq_one_letter_code
_entity_poly.pdbx_strand_id
1 'polypeptide(L)'
;MLVSVVTTMYRSSAYLEEFYRRIVAAVAPFSTEIEFIFVDDGSPDNSAEVAQTFLGRSEHVSVVRLSRNFGHHRAIMTGLQYARGELVYLIDCDLEEPPELFEPLYREMQEANASGKPADVAYAVPERRKGGLFERISGAAFYAVFNFLSDVKVPANWMIARLMTRRYVQALLAHGERELFLGGLFCITGFRQVGITAKKTHKGESAWTLRRKLHVALSSVASFSARPLWFLAGIGMAVSLVSAAAILYMLVRVIVFGFSYQSGWASTMVTVSFFGGLNMLAIGIAGLYIAQIFTEVKRRPCIVMEVHSNLAEHLRPTGLSHA
;
A
#
# COMPACT_ATOMS: atom_id res chain seq x y z
N MET A 1 15.01 -23.78 11.38
CA MET A 1 14.53 -22.44 11.01
C MET A 1 13.08 -22.58 10.55
N LEU A 2 12.15 -21.87 11.15
CA LEU A 2 10.76 -21.85 10.72
C LEU A 2 10.53 -20.73 9.68
N VAL A 3 9.94 -21.08 8.54
CA VAL A 3 9.53 -20.10 7.51
C VAL A 3 8.02 -20.02 7.48
N SER A 4 7.46 -18.82 7.73
CA SER A 4 6.03 -18.57 7.58
C SER A 4 5.74 -18.07 6.17
N VAL A 5 4.86 -18.76 5.45
CA VAL A 5 4.35 -18.35 4.14
C VAL A 5 2.98 -17.70 4.34
N VAL A 6 2.88 -16.42 4.04
CA VAL A 6 1.65 -15.63 4.16
C VAL A 6 1.09 -15.34 2.78
N THR A 7 -0.17 -15.69 2.56
CA THR A 7 -0.89 -15.40 1.31
C THR A 7 -2.33 -15.02 1.58
N THR A 8 -2.90 -14.25 0.65
CA THR A 8 -4.31 -13.85 0.70
C THR A 8 -5.10 -14.52 -0.42
N MET A 9 -6.35 -14.84 -0.14
CA MET A 9 -7.25 -15.53 -1.05
C MET A 9 -8.49 -14.67 -1.32
N TYR A 10 -8.81 -14.47 -2.59
CA TYR A 10 -10.09 -13.94 -3.05
C TYR A 10 -10.38 -14.46 -4.45
N ARG A 11 -11.37 -15.36 -4.59
CA ARG A 11 -11.66 -16.11 -5.83
C ARG A 11 -10.43 -16.88 -6.34
N SER A 12 -9.78 -17.59 -5.45
CA SER A 12 -8.48 -18.21 -5.71
C SER A 12 -8.49 -19.74 -5.68
N SER A 13 -9.65 -20.37 -5.49
CA SER A 13 -9.80 -21.83 -5.29
C SER A 13 -9.06 -22.67 -6.34
N ALA A 14 -9.05 -22.24 -7.60
CA ALA A 14 -8.41 -22.94 -8.70
C ALA A 14 -6.88 -22.98 -8.64
N TYR A 15 -6.24 -22.12 -7.84
CA TYR A 15 -4.78 -21.97 -7.80
C TYR A 15 -4.15 -22.56 -6.55
N LEU A 16 -4.90 -22.73 -5.48
CA LEU A 16 -4.40 -23.04 -4.14
C LEU A 16 -3.64 -24.36 -4.08
N GLU A 17 -4.11 -25.40 -4.76
CA GLU A 17 -3.45 -26.72 -4.75
C GLU A 17 -2.07 -26.66 -5.40
N GLU A 18 -1.97 -26.03 -6.57
CA GLU A 18 -0.70 -25.85 -7.27
C GLU A 18 0.24 -24.90 -6.52
N PHE A 19 -0.32 -23.83 -5.95
CA PHE A 19 0.41 -22.90 -5.09
C PHE A 19 1.04 -23.62 -3.90
N TYR A 20 0.23 -24.37 -3.14
CA TYR A 20 0.72 -25.12 -1.98
C TYR A 20 1.86 -26.08 -2.37
N ARG A 21 1.64 -26.89 -3.41
CA ARG A 21 2.62 -27.85 -3.90
C ARG A 21 3.95 -27.18 -4.29
N ARG A 22 3.88 -26.06 -5.01
CA ARG A 22 5.08 -25.32 -5.48
C ARG A 22 5.80 -24.61 -4.35
N ILE A 23 5.07 -24.03 -3.37
CA ILE A 23 5.69 -23.44 -2.17
C ILE A 23 6.45 -24.50 -1.38
N VAL A 24 5.83 -25.66 -1.12
CA VAL A 24 6.51 -26.75 -0.41
C VAL A 24 7.82 -27.12 -1.13
N ALA A 25 7.76 -27.31 -2.45
CA ALA A 25 8.95 -27.66 -3.24
C ALA A 25 10.03 -26.56 -3.21
N ALA A 26 9.64 -25.29 -3.24
CA ALA A 26 10.55 -24.15 -3.25
C ALA A 26 11.21 -23.89 -1.89
N VAL A 27 10.52 -24.14 -0.78
CA VAL A 27 10.99 -23.80 0.57
C VAL A 27 11.69 -24.98 1.26
N ALA A 28 11.28 -26.23 1.00
CA ALA A 28 11.81 -27.43 1.65
C ALA A 28 13.35 -27.60 1.60
N PRO A 29 14.07 -27.20 0.51
CA PRO A 29 15.54 -27.26 0.50
C PRO A 29 16.23 -26.34 1.51
N PHE A 30 15.52 -25.31 2.00
CA PHE A 30 16.08 -24.25 2.87
C PHE A 30 15.53 -24.28 4.28
N SER A 31 14.39 -24.92 4.52
CA SER A 31 13.74 -25.01 5.82
C SER A 31 13.10 -26.37 6.04
N THR A 32 13.27 -26.91 7.26
CA THR A 32 12.63 -28.16 7.69
C THR A 32 11.20 -27.96 8.15
N GLU A 33 10.84 -26.73 8.51
CA GLU A 33 9.52 -26.39 9.04
C GLU A 33 8.92 -25.23 8.23
N ILE A 34 7.73 -25.45 7.66
CA ILE A 34 7.00 -24.45 6.87
C ILE A 34 5.65 -24.23 7.53
N GLU A 35 5.39 -22.97 7.91
CA GLU A 35 4.10 -22.52 8.39
C GLU A 35 3.35 -21.84 7.25
N PHE A 36 2.10 -22.23 7.03
CA PHE A 36 1.22 -21.60 6.05
C PHE A 36 0.13 -20.77 6.74
N ILE A 37 -0.01 -19.53 6.32
CA ILE A 37 -1.08 -18.63 6.74
C ILE A 37 -1.87 -18.19 5.50
N PHE A 38 -3.03 -18.83 5.30
CA PHE A 38 -3.98 -18.48 4.25
C PHE A 38 -5.02 -17.51 4.82
N VAL A 39 -5.12 -16.30 4.24
CA VAL A 39 -6.13 -15.32 4.66
C VAL A 39 -7.21 -15.21 3.62
N ASP A 40 -8.41 -15.66 3.94
CA ASP A 40 -9.59 -15.52 3.10
C ASP A 40 -10.23 -14.14 3.30
N ASP A 41 -10.11 -13.26 2.31
CA ASP A 41 -10.67 -11.90 2.31
C ASP A 41 -12.15 -11.89 1.90
N GLY A 42 -12.96 -12.76 2.53
CA GLY A 42 -14.38 -12.88 2.26
C GLY A 42 -14.66 -13.37 0.83
N SER A 43 -13.98 -14.42 0.41
CA SER A 43 -14.11 -15.01 -0.91
C SER A 43 -15.52 -15.54 -1.16
N PRO A 44 -16.14 -15.30 -2.33
CA PRO A 44 -17.46 -15.84 -2.64
C PRO A 44 -17.42 -17.27 -3.19
N ASP A 45 -16.23 -17.81 -3.47
CA ASP A 45 -16.00 -19.19 -3.92
C ASP A 45 -15.57 -20.09 -2.75
N ASN A 46 -15.23 -21.34 -3.03
CA ASN A 46 -14.77 -22.31 -2.04
C ASN A 46 -13.27 -22.23 -1.71
N SER A 47 -12.65 -21.05 -1.81
CA SER A 47 -11.21 -20.87 -1.52
C SER A 47 -10.87 -21.26 -0.07
N ALA A 48 -11.70 -20.88 0.89
CA ALA A 48 -11.48 -21.19 2.31
C ALA A 48 -11.55 -22.70 2.56
N GLU A 49 -12.53 -23.38 1.98
CA GLU A 49 -12.73 -24.83 2.11
C GLU A 49 -11.56 -25.61 1.48
N VAL A 50 -11.06 -25.17 0.32
CA VAL A 50 -9.86 -25.75 -0.31
C VAL A 50 -8.65 -25.57 0.59
N ALA A 51 -8.41 -24.38 1.13
CA ALA A 51 -7.29 -24.13 2.04
C ALA A 51 -7.37 -24.97 3.32
N GLN A 52 -8.58 -25.23 3.84
CA GLN A 52 -8.78 -26.11 5.00
C GLN A 52 -8.38 -27.58 4.74
N THR A 53 -8.40 -28.04 3.49
CA THR A 53 -7.93 -29.41 3.17
C THR A 53 -6.44 -29.59 3.44
N PHE A 54 -5.65 -28.50 3.47
CA PHE A 54 -4.21 -28.53 3.75
C PHE A 54 -3.91 -28.75 5.24
N LEU A 55 -4.87 -28.52 6.13
CA LEU A 55 -4.75 -28.83 7.56
C LEU A 55 -4.40 -30.30 7.82
N GLY A 56 -4.88 -31.23 6.99
CA GLY A 56 -4.54 -32.65 7.08
C GLY A 56 -3.17 -33.04 6.48
N ARG A 57 -2.47 -32.11 5.82
CA ARG A 57 -1.23 -32.38 5.07
C ARG A 57 0.03 -31.80 5.70
N SER A 58 -0.09 -30.82 6.59
CA SER A 58 1.03 -30.17 7.25
C SER A 58 0.66 -29.82 8.69
N GLU A 59 1.62 -29.89 9.59
CA GLU A 59 1.43 -29.60 11.02
C GLU A 59 1.24 -28.12 11.33
N HIS A 60 1.59 -27.23 10.39
CA HIS A 60 1.60 -25.78 10.61
C HIS A 60 0.82 -25.04 9.52
N VAL A 61 -0.49 -25.28 9.46
CA VAL A 61 -1.40 -24.55 8.57
C VAL A 61 -2.42 -23.77 9.37
N SER A 62 -2.64 -22.54 8.99
CA SER A 62 -3.68 -21.65 9.52
C SER A 62 -4.50 -21.05 8.39
N VAL A 63 -5.80 -21.16 8.47
CA VAL A 63 -6.75 -20.52 7.57
C VAL A 63 -7.52 -19.47 8.37
N VAL A 64 -7.27 -18.20 8.05
CA VAL A 64 -7.89 -17.05 8.71
C VAL A 64 -8.98 -16.50 7.80
N ARG A 65 -10.24 -16.58 8.21
CA ARG A 65 -11.38 -16.12 7.43
C ARG A 65 -11.85 -14.75 7.93
N LEU A 66 -11.87 -13.76 7.04
CA LEU A 66 -12.41 -12.44 7.34
C LEU A 66 -13.93 -12.41 7.15
N SER A 67 -14.64 -11.58 7.92
CA SER A 67 -16.10 -11.51 7.89
C SER A 67 -16.69 -10.97 6.58
N ARG A 68 -15.89 -10.29 5.77
CA ARG A 68 -16.19 -9.76 4.45
C ARG A 68 -14.91 -9.40 3.72
N ASN A 69 -15.01 -8.98 2.46
CA ASN A 69 -13.88 -8.37 1.77
C ASN A 69 -13.51 -7.02 2.41
N PHE A 70 -12.31 -6.96 2.98
CA PHE A 70 -11.69 -5.74 3.55
C PHE A 70 -10.64 -5.15 2.64
N GLY A 71 -10.25 -5.87 1.59
CA GLY A 71 -9.23 -5.50 0.62
C GLY A 71 -7.87 -6.15 0.90
N HIS A 72 -7.17 -6.42 -0.18
CA HIS A 72 -5.92 -7.18 -0.24
C HIS A 72 -4.87 -6.73 0.80
N HIS A 73 -4.61 -5.43 0.93
CA HIS A 73 -3.60 -4.91 1.87
C HIS A 73 -3.95 -5.20 3.34
N ARG A 74 -5.23 -5.09 3.71
CA ARG A 74 -5.68 -5.40 5.06
C ARG A 74 -5.63 -6.89 5.35
N ALA A 75 -5.96 -7.72 4.38
CA ALA A 75 -5.83 -9.16 4.49
C ALA A 75 -4.36 -9.57 4.68
N ILE A 76 -3.42 -8.98 3.93
CA ILE A 76 -1.97 -9.19 4.12
C ILE A 76 -1.55 -8.84 5.56
N MET A 77 -1.89 -7.64 6.04
CA MET A 77 -1.51 -7.22 7.40
C MET A 77 -2.13 -8.14 8.46
N THR A 78 -3.34 -8.62 8.24
CA THR A 78 -3.95 -9.63 9.13
C THR A 78 -3.14 -10.93 9.11
N GLY A 79 -2.76 -11.45 7.95
CA GLY A 79 -1.96 -12.67 7.85
C GLY A 79 -0.59 -12.56 8.52
N LEU A 80 0.07 -11.41 8.37
CA LEU A 80 1.37 -11.14 9.00
C LEU A 80 1.30 -11.17 10.54
N GLN A 81 0.14 -10.85 11.16
CA GLN A 81 -0.04 -10.95 12.61
C GLN A 81 0.01 -12.39 13.11
N TYR A 82 -0.31 -13.37 12.28
CA TYR A 82 -0.29 -14.79 12.62
C TYR A 82 1.05 -15.47 12.32
N ALA A 83 1.96 -14.81 11.56
CA ALA A 83 3.25 -15.36 11.19
C ALA A 83 4.18 -15.47 12.41
N ARG A 84 4.77 -16.66 12.63
CA ARG A 84 5.66 -16.96 13.77
C ARG A 84 7.08 -17.29 13.36
N GLY A 85 7.32 -17.53 12.07
CA GLY A 85 8.62 -17.89 11.54
C GLY A 85 9.69 -16.82 11.74
N GLU A 86 10.94 -17.27 11.79
CA GLU A 86 12.12 -16.41 11.78
C GLU A 86 12.19 -15.59 10.48
N LEU A 87 11.76 -16.23 9.39
CA LEU A 87 11.56 -15.60 8.08
C LEU A 87 10.09 -15.70 7.68
N VAL A 88 9.59 -14.63 7.09
CA VAL A 88 8.21 -14.53 6.59
C VAL A 88 8.24 -14.30 5.08
N TYR A 89 7.73 -15.25 4.32
CA TYR A 89 7.58 -15.17 2.88
C TYR A 89 6.16 -14.72 2.54
N LEU A 90 6.02 -13.47 2.10
CA LEU A 90 4.77 -12.92 1.62
C LEU A 90 4.71 -13.07 0.10
N ILE A 91 3.63 -13.68 -0.41
CA ILE A 91 3.42 -13.92 -1.85
C ILE A 91 1.92 -14.11 -2.14
N ASP A 92 1.48 -13.69 -3.32
CA ASP A 92 0.10 -13.92 -3.78
C ASP A 92 -0.10 -15.37 -4.28
N CYS A 93 -1.27 -15.95 -3.99
CA CYS A 93 -1.57 -17.35 -4.34
C CYS A 93 -2.02 -17.55 -5.81
N ASP A 94 -2.13 -16.50 -6.59
CA ASP A 94 -2.65 -16.54 -7.97
C ASP A 94 -1.64 -17.02 -9.02
N LEU A 95 -0.42 -17.36 -8.59
CA LEU A 95 0.70 -17.82 -9.40
C LEU A 95 1.20 -16.79 -10.45
N GLU A 96 0.77 -15.53 -10.39
CA GLU A 96 1.40 -14.48 -11.20
C GLU A 96 2.86 -14.24 -10.78
N GLU A 97 3.14 -14.42 -9.51
CA GLU A 97 4.47 -14.38 -8.92
C GLU A 97 4.90 -15.83 -8.63
N PRO A 98 5.98 -16.34 -9.28
CA PRO A 98 6.38 -17.72 -9.11
C PRO A 98 6.77 -18.04 -7.67
N PRO A 99 6.23 -19.11 -7.04
CA PRO A 99 6.65 -19.57 -5.71
C PRO A 99 8.16 -19.81 -5.55
N GLU A 100 8.82 -20.18 -6.63
CA GLU A 100 10.27 -20.41 -6.73
C GLU A 100 11.11 -19.16 -6.50
N LEU A 101 10.51 -17.97 -6.44
CA LEU A 101 11.19 -16.74 -6.04
C LEU A 101 11.76 -16.80 -4.61
N PHE A 102 11.30 -17.76 -3.80
CA PHE A 102 11.85 -17.94 -2.45
C PHE A 102 13.38 -18.14 -2.48
N GLU A 103 13.88 -19.02 -3.34
CA GLU A 103 15.33 -19.32 -3.43
C GLU A 103 16.18 -18.09 -3.74
N PRO A 104 15.94 -17.33 -4.84
CA PRO A 104 16.75 -16.17 -5.14
C PRO A 104 16.60 -15.05 -4.09
N LEU A 105 15.43 -14.87 -3.47
CA LEU A 105 15.24 -13.93 -2.37
C LEU A 105 16.05 -14.33 -1.13
N TYR A 106 16.05 -15.62 -0.80
CA TYR A 106 16.83 -16.15 0.32
C TYR A 106 18.32 -15.98 0.09
N ARG A 107 18.82 -16.33 -1.10
CA ARG A 107 20.23 -16.17 -1.47
C ARG A 107 20.68 -14.72 -1.39
N GLU A 108 19.93 -13.78 -1.96
CA GLU A 108 20.23 -12.35 -1.88
C GLU A 108 20.32 -11.84 -0.45
N MET A 109 19.41 -12.30 0.42
CA MET A 109 19.43 -11.96 1.85
C MET A 109 20.70 -12.54 2.53
N GLN A 110 21.10 -13.77 2.21
CA GLN A 110 22.32 -14.39 2.76
C GLN A 110 23.60 -13.69 2.26
N GLU A 111 23.66 -13.32 0.99
CA GLU A 111 24.78 -12.56 0.42
C GLU A 111 24.92 -11.18 1.07
N ALA A 112 23.79 -10.50 1.29
CA ALA A 112 23.78 -9.24 2.03
C ALA A 112 24.31 -9.41 3.46
N ASN A 113 23.91 -10.48 4.14
CA ASN A 113 24.40 -10.80 5.50
C ASN A 113 25.91 -11.11 5.50
N ALA A 114 26.39 -11.91 4.56
CA ALA A 114 27.80 -12.26 4.41
C ALA A 114 28.69 -11.05 4.08
N SER A 115 28.15 -10.05 3.37
CA SER A 115 28.86 -8.79 3.04
C SER A 115 29.02 -7.82 4.22
N GLY A 116 28.60 -8.20 5.43
CA GLY A 116 28.64 -7.34 6.63
C GLY A 116 27.58 -6.23 6.66
N LYS A 117 26.64 -6.26 5.73
CA LYS A 117 25.52 -5.32 5.65
C LYS A 117 24.21 -6.12 5.63
N PRO A 118 23.73 -6.61 6.77
CA PRO A 118 22.56 -7.47 6.83
C PRO A 118 21.31 -6.75 6.29
N ALA A 119 20.52 -7.49 5.49
CA ALA A 119 19.25 -7.05 4.97
C ALA A 119 18.11 -7.73 5.72
N ASP A 120 17.06 -6.96 6.02
CA ASP A 120 15.87 -7.46 6.68
C ASP A 120 14.76 -7.85 5.70
N VAL A 121 14.86 -7.37 4.47
CA VAL A 121 13.89 -7.66 3.41
C VAL A 121 14.62 -7.91 2.11
N ALA A 122 14.29 -9.02 1.45
CA ALA A 122 14.55 -9.25 0.04
C ALA A 122 13.20 -9.22 -0.72
N TYR A 123 13.10 -8.44 -1.80
CA TYR A 123 11.85 -8.29 -2.56
C TYR A 123 12.07 -8.41 -4.06
N ALA A 124 11.02 -8.84 -4.78
CA ALA A 124 11.07 -9.01 -6.21
C ALA A 124 10.66 -7.72 -6.94
N VAL A 125 11.37 -7.42 -8.04
CA VAL A 125 11.09 -6.31 -8.97
C VAL A 125 10.90 -6.89 -10.37
N PRO A 126 9.82 -6.58 -11.10
CA PRO A 126 9.62 -7.14 -12.43
C PRO A 126 10.66 -6.61 -13.43
N GLU A 127 11.21 -7.51 -14.26
CA GLU A 127 12.19 -7.17 -15.30
C GLU A 127 11.68 -6.12 -16.29
N ARG A 128 10.39 -6.18 -16.64
CA ARG A 128 9.75 -5.25 -17.57
C ARG A 128 8.41 -4.78 -17.04
N ARG A 129 8.16 -3.50 -17.19
CA ARG A 129 6.84 -2.92 -16.91
C ARG A 129 5.85 -3.44 -17.96
N LYS A 130 4.78 -4.10 -17.51
CA LYS A 130 3.66 -4.51 -18.37
C LYS A 130 2.83 -3.29 -18.79
N GLY A 131 2.20 -3.36 -19.95
CA GLY A 131 1.25 -2.37 -20.45
C GLY A 131 1.70 -1.62 -21.67
N GLY A 132 0.73 -1.05 -22.40
CA GLY A 132 0.95 -0.21 -23.58
C GLY A 132 1.68 1.10 -23.24
N LEU A 133 2.02 1.87 -24.27
CA LEU A 133 2.74 3.15 -24.11
C LEU A 133 2.03 4.09 -23.14
N PHE A 134 0.70 4.15 -23.18
CA PHE A 134 -0.14 4.95 -22.29
C PHE A 134 -0.02 4.51 -20.81
N GLU A 135 -0.04 3.21 -20.53
CA GLU A 135 0.11 2.68 -19.17
C GLU A 135 1.52 2.89 -18.61
N ARG A 136 2.53 2.82 -19.47
CA ARG A 136 3.92 3.12 -19.09
C ARG A 136 4.10 4.60 -18.73
N ILE A 137 3.56 5.51 -19.54
CA ILE A 137 3.65 6.95 -19.32
C ILE A 137 2.82 7.35 -18.09
N SER A 138 1.55 6.93 -18.01
CA SER A 138 0.67 7.29 -16.88
C SER A 138 1.18 6.76 -15.55
N GLY A 139 1.73 5.54 -15.54
CA GLY A 139 2.34 5.00 -14.33
C GLY A 139 3.66 5.67 -13.97
N ALA A 140 4.52 6.05 -14.95
CA ALA A 140 5.74 6.81 -14.67
C ALA A 140 5.40 8.20 -14.13
N ALA A 141 4.42 8.89 -14.73
CA ALA A 141 3.90 10.16 -14.26
C ALA A 141 3.33 10.05 -12.83
N PHE A 142 2.57 9.00 -12.54
CA PHE A 142 2.06 8.74 -11.19
C PHE A 142 3.19 8.66 -10.17
N TYR A 143 4.20 7.80 -10.38
CA TYR A 143 5.31 7.66 -9.44
C TYR A 143 6.18 8.92 -9.36
N ALA A 144 6.34 9.67 -10.45
CA ALA A 144 7.04 10.95 -10.43
C ALA A 144 6.31 11.98 -9.57
N VAL A 145 5.00 12.13 -9.76
CA VAL A 145 4.15 13.04 -8.97
C VAL A 145 4.08 12.58 -7.52
N PHE A 146 3.89 11.27 -7.28
CA PHE A 146 3.86 10.71 -5.93
C PHE A 146 5.19 10.97 -5.21
N ASN A 147 6.33 10.62 -5.80
CA ASN A 147 7.64 10.81 -5.18
C ASN A 147 8.04 12.30 -5.04
N PHE A 148 7.49 13.18 -5.86
CA PHE A 148 7.66 14.64 -5.71
C PHE A 148 6.82 15.18 -4.54
N LEU A 149 5.57 14.72 -4.43
CA LEU A 149 4.64 15.16 -3.40
C LEU A 149 4.79 14.38 -2.08
N SER A 150 5.37 13.18 -2.08
CA SER A 150 5.56 12.33 -0.90
C SER A 150 6.93 12.52 -0.27
N ASP A 151 6.97 12.42 1.05
CA ASP A 151 8.23 12.39 1.80
C ASP A 151 8.90 11.01 1.73
N VAL A 152 8.15 9.99 1.30
CA VAL A 152 8.61 8.60 1.11
C VAL A 152 8.80 8.31 -0.37
N LYS A 153 10.01 7.88 -0.74
CA LYS A 153 10.30 7.43 -2.10
C LYS A 153 9.93 5.96 -2.25
N VAL A 154 8.84 5.70 -2.96
CA VAL A 154 8.40 4.33 -3.28
C VAL A 154 9.03 3.91 -4.61
N PRO A 155 9.75 2.77 -4.66
CA PRO A 155 10.25 2.23 -5.91
C PRO A 155 9.11 1.98 -6.90
N ALA A 156 9.29 2.38 -8.15
CA ALA A 156 8.34 2.05 -9.19
C ALA A 156 8.42 0.54 -9.47
N ASN A 157 7.26 -0.11 -9.61
CA ASN A 157 7.15 -1.52 -10.00
C ASN A 157 7.71 -2.53 -8.98
N TRP A 158 7.22 -2.55 -7.77
CA TRP A 158 7.49 -3.63 -6.82
C TRP A 158 6.45 -4.76 -6.95
N MET A 159 6.88 -5.99 -6.65
CA MET A 159 6.01 -7.17 -6.53
C MET A 159 5.65 -7.40 -5.06
N ILE A 160 4.58 -8.16 -4.81
CA ILE A 160 4.21 -8.55 -3.44
C ILE A 160 5.24 -9.53 -2.88
N ALA A 161 5.78 -10.43 -3.71
CA ALA A 161 6.74 -11.44 -3.30
C ALA A 161 7.95 -10.83 -2.60
N ARG A 162 8.07 -11.13 -1.31
CA ARG A 162 9.16 -10.69 -0.44
C ARG A 162 9.43 -11.64 0.68
N LEU A 163 10.69 -11.76 1.03
CA LEU A 163 11.16 -12.47 2.20
C LEU A 163 11.59 -11.45 3.25
N MET A 164 11.03 -11.57 4.46
CA MET A 164 11.18 -10.60 5.54
C MET A 164 11.66 -11.29 6.81
N THR A 165 12.52 -10.62 7.59
CA THR A 165 12.84 -11.08 8.94
C THR A 165 11.67 -10.82 9.88
N ARG A 166 11.56 -11.63 10.95
CA ARG A 166 10.52 -11.45 11.97
C ARG A 166 10.55 -10.05 12.59
N ARG A 167 11.74 -9.51 12.88
CA ARG A 167 11.88 -8.16 13.46
C ARG A 167 11.32 -7.08 12.55
N TYR A 168 11.50 -7.22 11.23
CA TYR A 168 10.92 -6.29 10.26
C TYR A 168 9.40 -6.39 10.25
N VAL A 169 8.83 -7.60 10.24
CA VAL A 169 7.38 -7.81 10.28
C VAL A 169 6.77 -7.21 11.55
N GLN A 170 7.42 -7.38 12.70
CA GLN A 170 6.97 -6.76 13.96
C GLN A 170 6.97 -5.23 13.88
N ALA A 171 8.03 -4.63 13.32
CA ALA A 171 8.10 -3.19 13.12
C ALA A 171 7.03 -2.70 12.12
N LEU A 172 6.80 -3.44 11.05
CA LEU A 172 5.75 -3.15 10.06
C LEU A 172 4.36 -3.16 10.70
N LEU A 173 4.05 -4.15 11.52
CA LEU A 173 2.78 -4.27 12.22
C LEU A 173 2.58 -3.17 13.28
N ALA A 174 3.66 -2.66 13.87
CA ALA A 174 3.62 -1.61 14.89
C ALA A 174 3.13 -0.25 14.35
N HIS A 175 3.17 -0.01 13.03
CA HIS A 175 2.61 1.23 12.44
C HIS A 175 1.11 1.37 12.67
N GLY A 176 0.35 0.26 12.65
CA GLY A 176 -1.07 0.25 13.01
C GLY A 176 -1.99 1.06 12.11
N GLU A 177 -1.52 1.50 10.94
CA GLU A 177 -2.29 2.30 9.98
C GLU A 177 -3.53 1.58 9.49
N ARG A 178 -4.63 2.30 9.30
CA ARG A 178 -5.91 1.79 8.78
C ARG A 178 -6.09 2.04 7.30
N GLU A 179 -5.59 3.16 6.82
CA GLU A 179 -5.54 3.46 5.38
C GLU A 179 -4.22 2.94 4.82
N LEU A 180 -4.24 1.68 4.35
CA LEU A 180 -3.02 0.96 3.99
C LEU A 180 -2.61 1.19 2.53
N PHE A 181 -1.49 1.85 2.32
CA PHE A 181 -0.73 1.77 1.08
C PHE A 181 0.58 1.01 1.35
N LEU A 182 0.54 -0.31 1.20
CA LEU A 182 1.66 -1.20 1.57
C LEU A 182 3.00 -0.79 0.96
N GLY A 183 3.02 -0.30 -0.29
CA GLY A 183 4.25 0.16 -0.93
C GLY A 183 4.95 1.27 -0.16
N GLY A 184 4.19 2.24 0.35
CA GLY A 184 4.69 3.30 1.23
C GLY A 184 5.11 2.76 2.59
N LEU A 185 4.25 1.94 3.21
CA LEU A 185 4.49 1.37 4.53
C LEU A 185 5.77 0.51 4.56
N PHE A 186 6.02 -0.29 3.53
CA PHE A 186 7.25 -1.05 3.38
C PHE A 186 8.51 -0.17 3.35
N CYS A 187 8.41 1.03 2.76
CA CYS A 187 9.53 1.96 2.68
C CYS A 187 9.77 2.72 3.99
N ILE A 188 8.70 3.20 4.65
CA ILE A 188 8.84 4.01 5.88
C ILE A 188 9.28 3.19 7.08
N THR A 189 9.09 1.88 7.08
CA THR A 189 9.58 0.99 8.15
C THR A 189 11.10 1.03 8.29
N GLY A 190 11.84 1.50 7.29
CA GLY A 190 13.21 2.02 7.42
C GLY A 190 14.34 0.99 7.45
N PHE A 191 14.05 -0.29 7.43
CA PHE A 191 15.05 -1.36 7.43
C PHE A 191 15.74 -1.49 6.07
N ARG A 192 16.94 -2.11 6.05
CA ARG A 192 17.63 -2.37 4.79
C ARG A 192 16.90 -3.41 3.96
N GLN A 193 16.56 -3.04 2.74
CA GLN A 193 15.88 -3.87 1.77
C GLN A 193 16.76 -4.07 0.53
N VAL A 194 16.79 -5.27 -0.01
CA VAL A 194 17.50 -5.62 -1.24
C VAL A 194 16.52 -6.14 -2.29
N GLY A 195 16.70 -5.73 -3.54
CA GLY A 195 15.79 -6.08 -4.63
C GLY A 195 16.42 -7.04 -5.61
N ILE A 196 15.68 -8.07 -6.02
CA ILE A 196 16.04 -8.97 -7.12
C ILE A 196 15.15 -8.74 -8.32
N THR A 197 15.70 -8.87 -9.52
CA THR A 197 14.91 -8.82 -10.75
C THR A 197 14.23 -10.15 -11.02
N ALA A 198 12.91 -10.15 -11.26
CA ALA A 198 12.13 -11.36 -11.47
C ALA A 198 11.17 -11.24 -12.64
N LYS A 199 10.86 -12.38 -13.28
CA LYS A 199 9.83 -12.45 -14.33
C LYS A 199 8.46 -12.66 -13.69
N LYS A 200 7.52 -11.77 -13.99
CA LYS A 200 6.12 -11.95 -13.62
C LYS A 200 5.39 -12.75 -14.69
N THR A 201 4.73 -13.86 -14.31
CA THR A 201 3.92 -14.67 -15.23
C THR A 201 2.65 -13.89 -15.63
N HIS A 202 2.16 -14.10 -16.83
CA HIS A 202 1.05 -13.30 -17.36
C HIS A 202 -0.30 -13.93 -17.05
N LYS A 203 -1.21 -13.15 -16.46
CA LYS A 203 -2.60 -13.53 -16.27
C LYS A 203 -3.50 -12.33 -16.56
N GLY A 204 -4.05 -12.30 -17.77
CA GLY A 204 -5.13 -11.38 -18.15
C GLY A 204 -4.81 -9.89 -18.16
N GLU A 205 -5.79 -9.09 -18.57
CA GLU A 205 -5.73 -7.64 -18.59
C GLU A 205 -6.00 -7.05 -17.20
N SER A 206 -5.35 -5.93 -16.87
CA SER A 206 -5.58 -5.20 -15.62
C SER A 206 -7.02 -4.67 -15.57
N ALA A 207 -7.83 -5.17 -14.64
CA ALA A 207 -9.21 -4.74 -14.43
C ALA A 207 -9.35 -3.34 -13.78
N TRP A 208 -8.29 -2.54 -13.72
CA TRP A 208 -8.29 -1.26 -13.04
C TRP A 208 -8.80 -0.13 -13.94
N THR A 209 -10.00 0.39 -13.62
CA THR A 209 -10.55 1.57 -14.28
C THR A 209 -9.73 2.83 -13.97
N LEU A 210 -9.70 3.80 -14.89
CA LEU A 210 -9.01 5.09 -14.71
C LEU A 210 -9.45 5.80 -13.42
N ARG A 211 -10.75 5.78 -13.13
CA ARG A 211 -11.32 6.35 -11.89
C ARG A 211 -10.73 5.72 -10.64
N ARG A 212 -10.56 4.40 -10.61
CA ARG A 212 -9.97 3.67 -9.49
C ARG A 212 -8.47 3.99 -9.35
N LYS A 213 -7.74 4.07 -10.48
CA LYS A 213 -6.32 4.49 -10.49
C LYS A 213 -6.14 5.90 -9.90
N LEU A 214 -7.00 6.85 -10.29
CA LEU A 214 -6.96 8.22 -9.80
C LEU A 214 -7.31 8.30 -8.30
N HIS A 215 -8.33 7.58 -7.86
CA HIS A 215 -8.71 7.53 -6.44
C HIS A 215 -7.57 6.99 -5.57
N VAL A 216 -6.96 5.87 -5.96
CA VAL A 216 -5.81 5.30 -5.24
C VAL A 216 -4.62 6.25 -5.24
N ALA A 217 -4.39 6.96 -6.36
CA ALA A 217 -3.33 7.96 -6.46
C ALA A 217 -3.51 9.10 -5.46
N LEU A 218 -4.69 9.70 -5.43
CA LEU A 218 -5.02 10.81 -4.52
C LEU A 218 -4.97 10.38 -3.05
N SER A 219 -5.56 9.22 -2.75
CA SER A 219 -5.54 8.64 -1.40
C SER A 219 -4.11 8.35 -0.94
N SER A 220 -3.27 7.74 -1.79
CA SER A 220 -1.87 7.45 -1.45
C SER A 220 -1.05 8.70 -1.19
N VAL A 221 -1.21 9.76 -2.01
CA VAL A 221 -0.52 11.04 -1.78
C VAL A 221 -0.97 11.67 -0.47
N ALA A 222 -2.27 11.68 -0.19
CA ALA A 222 -2.82 12.26 1.03
C ALA A 222 -2.39 11.49 2.29
N SER A 223 -2.17 10.17 2.20
CA SER A 223 -1.72 9.33 3.33
C SER A 223 -0.24 9.53 3.68
N PHE A 224 0.62 9.87 2.70
CA PHE A 224 2.07 9.91 2.89
C PHE A 224 2.70 11.30 2.75
N SER A 225 1.90 12.37 2.60
CA SER A 225 2.46 13.71 2.48
C SER A 225 1.47 14.82 2.83
N ALA A 226 1.94 15.81 3.56
CA ALA A 226 1.26 17.08 3.77
C ALA A 226 1.63 18.15 2.71
N ARG A 227 2.55 17.86 1.78
CA ARG A 227 3.03 18.83 0.77
C ARG A 227 1.91 19.45 -0.05
N PRO A 228 0.86 18.74 -0.50
CA PRO A 228 -0.26 19.37 -1.22
C PRO A 228 -0.95 20.48 -0.41
N LEU A 229 -1.07 20.31 0.93
CA LEU A 229 -1.64 21.34 1.80
C LEU A 229 -0.71 22.55 1.92
N TRP A 230 0.58 22.34 2.08
CA TRP A 230 1.57 23.43 2.14
C TRP A 230 1.66 24.18 0.81
N PHE A 231 1.58 23.48 -0.32
CA PHE A 231 1.53 24.09 -1.64
C PHE A 231 0.27 24.96 -1.80
N LEU A 232 -0.87 24.45 -1.38
CA LEU A 232 -2.13 25.20 -1.40
C LEU A 232 -2.10 26.42 -0.49
N ALA A 233 -1.54 26.29 0.72
CA ALA A 233 -1.33 27.42 1.64
C ALA A 233 -0.39 28.48 1.03
N GLY A 234 0.69 28.04 0.36
CA GLY A 234 1.61 28.95 -0.35
C GLY A 234 0.95 29.72 -1.48
N ILE A 235 0.11 29.06 -2.29
CA ILE A 235 -0.70 29.74 -3.34
C ILE A 235 -1.65 30.74 -2.69
N GLY A 236 -2.38 30.35 -1.66
CA GLY A 236 -3.30 31.24 -0.94
C GLY A 236 -2.60 32.47 -0.38
N MET A 237 -1.43 32.29 0.21
CA MET A 237 -0.60 33.39 0.73
C MET A 237 -0.14 34.32 -0.38
N ALA A 238 0.37 33.79 -1.49
CA ALA A 238 0.82 34.59 -2.63
C ALA A 238 -0.32 35.42 -3.24
N VAL A 239 -1.49 34.80 -3.43
CA VAL A 239 -2.70 35.47 -3.92
C VAL A 239 -3.15 36.57 -2.95
N SER A 240 -3.14 36.29 -1.64
CA SER A 240 -3.51 37.28 -0.62
C SER A 240 -2.58 38.51 -0.62
N LEU A 241 -1.27 38.28 -0.74
CA LEU A 241 -0.28 39.37 -0.82
C LEU A 241 -0.45 40.22 -2.08
N VAL A 242 -0.64 39.59 -3.24
CA VAL A 242 -0.91 40.28 -4.50
C VAL A 242 -2.20 41.10 -4.42
N SER A 243 -3.26 40.52 -3.86
CA SER A 243 -4.53 41.20 -3.68
C SER A 243 -4.40 42.40 -2.74
N ALA A 244 -3.72 42.24 -1.61
CA ALA A 244 -3.45 43.34 -0.68
C ALA A 244 -2.66 44.49 -1.33
N ALA A 245 -1.61 44.17 -2.10
CA ALA A 245 -0.84 45.12 -2.86
C ALA A 245 -1.70 45.86 -3.91
N ALA A 246 -2.57 45.14 -4.63
CA ALA A 246 -3.48 45.71 -5.60
C ALA A 246 -4.51 46.68 -4.94
N ILE A 247 -5.05 46.29 -3.80
CA ILE A 247 -5.98 47.14 -3.02
C ILE A 247 -5.26 48.41 -2.57
N LEU A 248 -4.06 48.28 -2.00
CA LEU A 248 -3.25 49.41 -1.56
C LEU A 248 -2.94 50.38 -2.74
N TYR A 249 -2.53 49.83 -3.89
CA TYR A 249 -2.30 50.58 -5.10
C TYR A 249 -3.56 51.36 -5.54
N MET A 250 -4.72 50.71 -5.57
CA MET A 250 -5.97 51.34 -5.94
C MET A 250 -6.35 52.48 -4.97
N LEU A 251 -6.20 52.27 -3.66
CA LEU A 251 -6.46 53.29 -2.64
C LEU A 251 -5.56 54.50 -2.83
N VAL A 252 -4.28 54.34 -3.05
CA VAL A 252 -3.32 55.44 -3.34
C VAL A 252 -3.73 56.19 -4.60
N ARG A 253 -4.13 55.50 -5.66
CA ARG A 253 -4.58 56.12 -6.92
C ARG A 253 -5.85 56.99 -6.71
N VAL A 254 -6.79 56.55 -5.91
CA VAL A 254 -8.03 57.29 -5.59
C VAL A 254 -7.71 58.49 -4.69
N ILE A 255 -6.98 58.28 -3.57
CA ILE A 255 -6.77 59.30 -2.54
C ILE A 255 -5.78 60.38 -2.99
N VAL A 256 -4.66 59.96 -3.60
CA VAL A 256 -3.58 60.88 -3.95
C VAL A 256 -3.80 61.55 -5.33
N PHE A 257 -4.30 60.76 -6.30
CA PHE A 257 -4.41 61.23 -7.70
C PHE A 257 -5.86 61.52 -8.15
N GLY A 258 -6.85 61.38 -7.28
CA GLY A 258 -8.29 61.67 -7.59
C GLY A 258 -8.86 60.82 -8.72
N PHE A 259 -8.29 59.62 -8.95
CA PHE A 259 -8.68 58.77 -10.07
C PHE A 259 -10.03 58.09 -9.77
N SER A 260 -11.01 58.17 -10.69
CA SER A 260 -12.28 57.47 -10.59
C SER A 260 -12.28 56.23 -11.46
N TYR A 261 -12.62 55.09 -10.88
CA TYR A 261 -12.78 53.83 -11.60
C TYR A 261 -14.18 53.72 -12.22
N GLN A 262 -14.25 53.43 -13.52
CA GLN A 262 -15.54 53.14 -14.19
C GLN A 262 -16.04 51.70 -13.82
N SER A 263 -17.34 51.49 -14.01
CA SER A 263 -18.03 50.24 -13.65
C SER A 263 -17.39 49.02 -14.29
N GLY A 264 -16.81 48.12 -13.45
CA GLY A 264 -16.13 46.91 -13.85
C GLY A 264 -16.95 45.64 -13.58
N TRP A 265 -18.26 45.61 -13.90
CA TRP A 265 -19.14 44.47 -13.60
C TRP A 265 -18.58 43.14 -14.11
N ALA A 266 -18.13 43.10 -15.37
CA ALA A 266 -17.60 41.86 -15.97
C ALA A 266 -16.31 41.39 -15.28
N SER A 267 -15.38 42.28 -14.98
CA SER A 267 -14.12 41.95 -14.29
C SER A 267 -14.37 41.47 -12.85
N THR A 268 -15.34 42.07 -12.16
CA THR A 268 -15.76 41.66 -10.81
C THR A 268 -16.34 40.25 -10.84
N MET A 269 -17.24 39.94 -11.80
CA MET A 269 -17.84 38.61 -11.94
C MET A 269 -16.79 37.54 -12.23
N VAL A 270 -15.85 37.78 -13.14
CA VAL A 270 -14.74 36.85 -13.44
C VAL A 270 -13.87 36.63 -12.22
N THR A 271 -13.54 37.71 -11.50
CA THR A 271 -12.67 37.62 -10.30
C THR A 271 -13.38 36.83 -9.17
N VAL A 272 -14.65 37.14 -8.88
CA VAL A 272 -15.41 36.42 -7.86
C VAL A 272 -15.58 34.96 -8.21
N SER A 273 -15.89 34.63 -9.47
CA SER A 273 -16.03 33.24 -9.95
C SER A 273 -14.70 32.47 -9.87
N PHE A 274 -13.58 33.11 -10.24
CA PHE A 274 -12.26 32.49 -10.16
C PHE A 274 -11.87 32.19 -8.71
N PHE A 275 -11.98 33.15 -7.80
CA PHE A 275 -11.66 32.92 -6.39
C PHE A 275 -12.67 31.98 -5.71
N GLY A 276 -13.94 32.04 -6.08
CA GLY A 276 -14.95 31.08 -5.63
C GLY A 276 -14.57 29.65 -6.02
N GLY A 277 -14.15 29.41 -7.27
CA GLY A 277 -13.66 28.12 -7.75
C GLY A 277 -12.38 27.67 -7.02
N LEU A 278 -11.42 28.58 -6.82
CA LEU A 278 -10.20 28.28 -6.08
C LEU A 278 -10.47 27.92 -4.62
N ASN A 279 -11.40 28.62 -3.94
CA ASN A 279 -11.83 28.28 -2.59
C ASN A 279 -12.47 26.88 -2.53
N MET A 280 -13.35 26.53 -3.48
CA MET A 280 -13.96 25.21 -3.53
C MET A 280 -12.92 24.10 -3.74
N LEU A 281 -11.90 24.33 -4.57
CA LEU A 281 -10.78 23.42 -4.74
C LEU A 281 -9.99 23.25 -3.44
N ALA A 282 -9.68 24.34 -2.75
CA ALA A 282 -8.97 24.34 -1.48
C ALA A 282 -9.71 23.55 -0.40
N ILE A 283 -11.02 23.79 -0.26
CA ILE A 283 -11.89 23.07 0.67
C ILE A 283 -11.96 21.59 0.28
N GLY A 284 -12.04 21.26 -1.01
CA GLY A 284 -12.04 19.89 -1.51
C GLY A 284 -10.76 19.12 -1.14
N ILE A 285 -9.60 19.76 -1.32
CA ILE A 285 -8.31 19.17 -0.92
C ILE A 285 -8.24 18.96 0.61
N ALA A 286 -8.62 19.98 1.39
CA ALA A 286 -8.67 19.85 2.85
C ALA A 286 -9.63 18.73 3.28
N GLY A 287 -10.78 18.58 2.60
CA GLY A 287 -11.74 17.51 2.81
C GLY A 287 -11.16 16.12 2.61
N LEU A 288 -10.28 15.93 1.64
CA LEU A 288 -9.58 14.64 1.45
C LEU A 288 -8.71 14.28 2.66
N TYR A 289 -7.95 15.24 3.22
CA TYR A 289 -7.14 15.01 4.42
C TYR A 289 -8.01 14.76 5.66
N ILE A 290 -9.11 15.47 5.81
CA ILE A 290 -10.08 15.24 6.89
C ILE A 290 -10.66 13.82 6.78
N ALA A 291 -10.97 13.34 5.58
CA ALA A 291 -11.45 11.98 5.35
C ALA A 291 -10.42 10.92 5.74
N GLN A 292 -9.13 11.15 5.47
CA GLN A 292 -8.04 10.28 5.91
C GLN A 292 -7.95 10.23 7.44
N ILE A 293 -7.89 11.40 8.09
CA ILE A 293 -7.86 11.51 9.55
C ILE A 293 -9.07 10.81 10.18
N PHE A 294 -10.26 10.99 9.60
CA PHE A 294 -11.48 10.35 10.07
C PHE A 294 -11.39 8.81 10.02
N THR A 295 -10.78 8.26 8.97
CA THR A 295 -10.58 6.81 8.84
C THR A 295 -9.59 6.29 9.90
N GLU A 296 -8.50 7.01 10.13
CA GLU A 296 -7.49 6.65 11.14
C GLU A 296 -8.04 6.77 12.57
N VAL A 297 -8.75 7.83 12.89
CA VAL A 297 -9.33 8.07 14.24
C VAL A 297 -10.40 7.02 14.57
N LYS A 298 -11.20 6.59 13.59
CA LYS A 298 -12.23 5.55 13.81
C LYS A 298 -11.66 4.18 14.15
N ARG A 299 -10.43 3.85 13.77
CA ARG A 299 -9.72 2.61 14.07
C ARG A 299 -10.58 1.33 13.91
N ARG A 300 -11.45 1.27 12.89
CA ARG A 300 -12.30 0.11 12.65
C ARG A 300 -11.46 -1.13 12.36
N PRO A 301 -11.52 -2.20 13.17
CA PRO A 301 -10.70 -3.39 12.97
C PRO A 301 -11.15 -4.19 11.73
N CYS A 302 -10.22 -4.97 11.15
CA CYS A 302 -10.61 -6.11 10.34
C CYS A 302 -11.17 -7.17 11.28
N ILE A 303 -12.37 -7.67 10.97
CA ILE A 303 -13.03 -8.67 11.81
C ILE A 303 -12.67 -10.04 11.24
N VAL A 304 -11.93 -10.82 12.03
CA VAL A 304 -11.70 -12.23 11.78
C VAL A 304 -12.93 -12.97 12.27
N MET A 305 -13.57 -13.72 11.39
CA MET A 305 -14.77 -14.49 11.70
C MET A 305 -14.40 -15.88 12.26
N GLU A 306 -13.44 -16.54 11.63
CA GLU A 306 -13.01 -17.88 11.97
C GLU A 306 -11.51 -18.04 11.76
N VAL A 307 -10.89 -18.88 12.61
CA VAL A 307 -9.51 -19.32 12.42
C VAL A 307 -9.49 -20.84 12.56
N HIS A 308 -9.17 -21.53 11.48
CA HIS A 308 -8.92 -22.96 11.48
C HIS A 308 -7.42 -23.22 11.48
N SER A 309 -6.90 -23.90 12.47
CA SER A 309 -5.48 -24.14 12.60
C SER A 309 -5.19 -25.49 13.26
N ASN A 310 -4.12 -26.15 12.80
CA ASN A 310 -3.59 -27.37 13.47
C ASN A 310 -2.78 -27.03 14.73
N LEU A 311 -2.49 -25.77 14.94
CA LEU A 311 -1.70 -25.31 16.06
C LEU A 311 -2.60 -25.23 17.28
N ALA A 312 -2.49 -26.21 18.16
CA ALA A 312 -3.16 -26.20 19.44
C ALA A 312 -2.78 -24.94 20.25
N GLU A 313 -3.78 -24.24 20.73
CA GLU A 313 -3.80 -23.32 21.88
C GLU A 313 -3.42 -21.84 21.73
N HIS A 314 -2.67 -21.32 20.78
CA HIS A 314 -2.19 -19.92 20.90
C HIS A 314 -2.24 -19.04 19.65
N LEU A 315 -3.26 -19.13 18.82
CA LEU A 315 -3.47 -18.15 17.76
C LEU A 315 -4.17 -16.87 18.27
N ARG A 316 -3.56 -16.23 19.27
CA ARG A 316 -3.83 -14.82 19.52
C ARG A 316 -2.91 -14.01 18.61
N PRO A 317 -3.44 -13.03 17.85
CA PRO A 317 -2.60 -12.13 17.06
C PRO A 317 -1.50 -11.54 17.95
N THR A 318 -0.25 -11.69 17.54
CA THR A 318 0.88 -11.07 18.22
C THR A 318 0.74 -9.55 18.07
N GLY A 319 0.24 -8.85 19.11
CA GLY A 319 0.16 -7.39 19.08
C GLY A 319 -1.15 -6.75 19.55
N LEU A 320 -2.18 -7.53 19.89
CA LEU A 320 -3.36 -6.97 20.56
C LEU A 320 -3.21 -7.13 22.08
N SER A 321 -2.36 -6.31 22.71
CA SER A 321 -2.55 -5.95 24.09
C SER A 321 -3.80 -5.07 24.16
N HIS A 322 -4.75 -5.45 24.96
CA HIS A 322 -5.97 -4.71 25.26
C HIS A 322 -5.60 -3.25 25.67
N ALA A 323 -6.06 -2.27 24.89
CA ALA A 323 -6.28 -0.91 25.34
C ALA A 323 -7.78 -0.66 25.38
#